data_81ba95964380c49aaf14ecf5a3823d00
#
_entry.id   81ba95964380c49aaf14ecf5a3823d00
#
_cell.length_a   1.000
_cell.length_b   1.000
_cell.length_c   1.000
_cell.angle_alpha   90.00
_cell.angle_beta   90.00
_cell.angle_gamma   90.00
#
_symmetry.space_group_name_H-M   'P 1'
#
loop_
_entity.id
_entity.type
_entity.pdbx_description
1 polymer ?
#
loop_
_entity_poly.entity_id
_entity_poly.type
_entity_poly.pdbx_seq_one_letter_code
_entity_poly.pdbx_strand_id
1 'polypeptide(L)'
;MILDSVFSIGNILPSAIQIGVVFLLGCVGEIIIEKSGNLNLGIPGVMCFGATGGALGCSIAMKIIGEGDPNYLLVVFFGLFFCLLFGAIAGLIYSFLTVTLHSNQTVVGLALTIFGGGFANFLMNIIDQSKLSVASKLIKAKLPFADSLGVFGDIVFGHGILVYLALGIAIAAFIVLKTT
;
A
#
# COMPACT_ATOMS: atom_id res chain seq x y z
N MET A 1 -29.86 -11.78 -11.46
CA MET A 1 -29.94 -11.65 -9.98
C MET A 1 -28.58 -11.75 -9.29
N ILE A 2 -27.70 -12.74 -9.53
CA ILE A 2 -26.35 -12.76 -8.95
C ILE A 2 -25.41 -11.78 -9.68
N LEU A 3 -25.49 -11.65 -11.00
CA LEU A 3 -24.74 -10.70 -11.81
C LEU A 3 -25.10 -9.24 -11.49
N ASP A 4 -26.35 -8.91 -11.25
CA ASP A 4 -26.81 -7.56 -10.96
C ASP A 4 -26.29 -7.04 -9.61
N SER A 5 -26.09 -7.93 -8.62
CA SER A 5 -25.51 -7.56 -7.32
C SER A 5 -23.98 -7.37 -7.35
N VAL A 6 -23.30 -8.04 -8.28
CA VAL A 6 -21.84 -7.93 -8.44
C VAL A 6 -21.47 -6.72 -9.29
N PHE A 7 -22.29 -6.39 -10.30
CA PHE A 7 -22.09 -5.26 -11.22
C PHE A 7 -22.76 -3.95 -10.80
N SER A 8 -23.24 -3.85 -9.58
CA SER A 8 -23.75 -2.57 -9.07
C SER A 8 -22.60 -1.55 -9.00
N ILE A 9 -22.78 -0.38 -9.61
CA ILE A 9 -21.82 0.74 -9.61
C ILE A 9 -21.38 1.06 -8.18
N GLY A 10 -22.28 0.91 -7.21
CA GLY A 10 -22.01 1.10 -5.78
C GLY A 10 -20.96 0.15 -5.19
N ASN A 11 -20.70 -1.02 -5.79
CA ASN A 11 -19.70 -1.99 -5.33
C ASN A 11 -18.38 -1.89 -6.12
N ILE A 12 -18.48 -1.57 -7.41
CA ILE A 12 -17.31 -1.50 -8.30
C ILE A 12 -16.49 -0.25 -8.03
N LEU A 13 -17.14 0.90 -7.88
CA LEU A 13 -16.47 2.19 -7.76
C LEU A 13 -15.60 2.30 -6.48
N PRO A 14 -16.07 1.90 -5.28
CA PRO A 14 -15.22 1.85 -4.09
C PRO A 14 -14.00 0.93 -4.24
N SER A 15 -14.19 -0.24 -4.85
CA SER A 15 -13.08 -1.16 -5.09
C SER A 15 -12.05 -0.60 -6.08
N ALA A 16 -12.51 0.07 -7.13
CA ALA A 16 -11.66 0.73 -8.11
C ALA A 16 -10.84 1.87 -7.47
N ILE A 17 -11.44 2.67 -6.58
CA ILE A 17 -10.75 3.72 -5.84
C ILE A 17 -9.66 3.14 -4.95
N GLN A 18 -9.95 2.07 -4.20
CA GLN A 18 -8.95 1.42 -3.33
C GLN A 18 -7.73 0.91 -4.11
N ILE A 19 -7.96 0.27 -5.25
CA ILE A 19 -6.87 -0.21 -6.11
C ILE A 19 -6.15 0.97 -6.77
N GLY A 20 -6.89 1.94 -7.29
CA GLY A 20 -6.35 3.11 -7.97
C GLY A 20 -5.41 3.95 -7.08
N VAL A 21 -5.73 4.10 -5.79
CA VAL A 21 -4.91 4.83 -4.83
C VAL A 21 -3.55 4.17 -4.61
N VAL A 22 -3.47 2.84 -4.63
CA VAL A 22 -2.19 2.11 -4.52
C VAL A 22 -1.29 2.43 -5.71
N PHE A 23 -1.84 2.38 -6.93
CA PHE A 23 -1.08 2.75 -8.13
C PHE A 23 -0.74 4.24 -8.17
N LEU A 24 -1.63 5.12 -7.69
CA LEU A 24 -1.36 6.55 -7.59
C LEU A 24 -0.10 6.82 -6.74
N LEU A 25 0.04 6.18 -5.58
CA LEU A 25 1.24 6.32 -4.75
C LEU A 25 2.49 5.79 -5.45
N GLY A 26 2.39 4.68 -6.17
CA GLY A 26 3.48 4.13 -6.97
C GLY A 26 3.94 5.14 -8.05
N CYS A 27 2.99 5.71 -8.81
CA CYS A 27 3.28 6.72 -9.83
C CYS A 27 3.89 8.00 -9.22
N VAL A 28 3.41 8.46 -8.07
CA VAL A 28 3.99 9.61 -7.37
C VAL A 28 5.44 9.33 -6.97
N GLY A 29 5.72 8.13 -6.46
CA GLY A 29 7.08 7.70 -6.14
C GLY A 29 7.99 7.70 -7.37
N GLU A 30 7.52 7.18 -8.51
CA GLU A 30 8.24 7.16 -9.77
C GLU A 30 8.57 8.57 -10.26
N ILE A 31 7.59 9.48 -10.29
CA ILE A 31 7.77 10.88 -10.71
C ILE A 31 8.86 11.57 -9.87
N ILE A 32 8.89 11.32 -8.55
CA ILE A 32 9.91 11.90 -7.66
C ILE A 32 11.30 11.36 -8.00
N ILE A 33 11.41 10.06 -8.27
CA ILE A 33 12.68 9.42 -8.64
C ILE A 33 13.15 9.90 -10.02
N GLU A 34 12.26 9.98 -11.01
CA GLU A 34 12.56 10.48 -12.34
C GLU A 34 13.04 11.94 -12.32
N LYS A 35 12.44 12.79 -11.50
CA LYS A 35 12.90 14.17 -11.29
C LYS A 35 14.33 14.25 -10.74
N SER A 36 14.79 13.24 -10.00
CA SER A 36 16.18 13.15 -9.53
C SER A 36 17.16 12.64 -10.60
N GLY A 37 16.68 12.36 -11.81
CA GLY A 37 17.50 11.85 -12.93
C GLY A 37 17.70 10.34 -12.94
N ASN A 38 16.96 9.59 -12.12
CA ASN A 38 17.04 8.14 -12.07
C ASN A 38 15.77 7.49 -12.64
N LEU A 39 15.94 6.49 -13.50
CA LEU A 39 14.84 5.68 -14.02
C LEU A 39 14.70 4.41 -13.17
N ASN A 40 13.62 4.29 -12.39
CA ASN A 40 13.44 3.16 -11.49
C ASN A 40 12.30 2.23 -11.93
N LEU A 41 12.57 1.26 -12.78
CA LEU A 41 11.62 0.20 -13.13
C LEU A 41 11.38 -0.81 -11.99
N GLY A 42 11.95 -0.59 -10.82
CA GLY A 42 11.80 -1.42 -9.62
C GLY A 42 10.65 -1.03 -8.70
N ILE A 43 9.89 0.00 -9.02
CA ILE A 43 8.77 0.46 -8.18
C ILE A 43 7.79 -0.67 -7.84
N PRO A 44 7.34 -1.54 -8.79
CA PRO A 44 6.48 -2.66 -8.42
C PRO A 44 7.13 -3.61 -7.41
N GLY A 45 8.44 -3.82 -7.50
CA GLY A 45 9.20 -4.60 -6.52
C GLY A 45 9.19 -3.95 -5.14
N VAL A 46 9.48 -2.65 -5.05
CA VAL A 46 9.43 -1.88 -3.80
C VAL A 46 8.02 -1.92 -3.19
N MET A 47 6.97 -1.81 -4.01
CA MET A 47 5.58 -1.94 -3.58
C MET A 47 5.29 -3.33 -3.00
N CYS A 48 5.81 -4.40 -3.60
CA CYS A 48 5.69 -5.77 -3.08
C CYS A 48 6.37 -5.91 -1.72
N PHE A 49 7.58 -5.36 -1.53
CA PHE A 49 8.25 -5.32 -0.24
C PHE A 49 7.42 -4.57 0.80
N GLY A 50 6.96 -3.36 0.48
CA GLY A 50 6.12 -2.57 1.39
C GLY A 50 4.83 -3.28 1.77
N ALA A 51 4.13 -3.88 0.80
CA ALA A 51 2.89 -4.61 1.03
C ALA A 51 3.08 -5.81 1.97
N THR A 52 4.14 -6.60 1.74
CA THR A 52 4.45 -7.76 2.61
C THR A 52 4.94 -7.34 3.98
N GLY A 53 5.73 -6.26 4.07
CA GLY A 53 6.09 -5.65 5.35
C GLY A 53 4.86 -5.23 6.14
N GLY A 54 3.93 -4.53 5.50
CA GLY A 54 2.66 -4.13 6.10
C GLY A 54 1.83 -5.32 6.59
N ALA A 55 1.72 -6.37 5.78
CA ALA A 55 1.02 -7.61 6.15
C ALA A 55 1.68 -8.29 7.38
N LEU A 56 3.01 -8.34 7.40
CA LEU A 56 3.76 -8.87 8.54
C LEU A 56 3.51 -8.03 9.81
N GLY A 57 3.56 -6.69 9.69
CA GLY A 57 3.28 -5.78 10.79
C GLY A 57 1.88 -5.95 11.36
N CYS A 58 0.87 -6.06 10.51
CA CYS A 58 -0.51 -6.36 10.91
C CYS A 58 -0.62 -7.72 11.62
N SER A 59 0.04 -8.76 11.11
CA SER A 59 0.05 -10.08 11.74
C SER A 59 0.71 -10.07 13.10
N ILE A 60 1.81 -9.31 13.27
CA ILE A 60 2.49 -9.12 14.56
C ILE A 60 1.58 -8.38 15.54
N ALA A 61 0.95 -7.28 15.11
CA ALA A 61 0.01 -6.53 15.94
C ALA A 61 -1.11 -7.43 16.47
N MET A 62 -1.72 -8.25 15.58
CA MET A 62 -2.77 -9.20 15.95
C MET A 62 -2.29 -10.30 16.92
N LYS A 63 -1.00 -10.66 16.87
CA LYS A 63 -0.42 -11.58 17.87
C LYS A 63 -0.24 -10.94 19.24
N ILE A 64 0.13 -9.66 19.28
CA ILE A 64 0.37 -8.91 20.53
C ILE A 64 -0.96 -8.60 21.24
N ILE A 65 -1.99 -8.23 20.47
CA ILE A 65 -3.32 -7.88 21.00
C ILE A 65 -4.05 -9.11 21.54
N GLY A 66 -3.79 -10.31 20.98
CA GLY A 66 -4.51 -11.53 21.32
C GLY A 66 -5.94 -11.57 20.74
N GLU A 67 -6.80 -12.41 21.31
CA GLU A 67 -8.19 -12.60 20.83
C GLU A 67 -9.20 -11.60 21.41
N GLY A 68 -8.72 -10.57 22.15
CA GLY A 68 -9.53 -9.48 22.69
C GLY A 68 -9.92 -8.43 21.64
N ASP A 69 -10.48 -7.30 22.09
CA ASP A 69 -10.86 -6.18 21.23
C ASP A 69 -9.63 -5.64 20.48
N PRO A 70 -9.56 -5.78 19.16
CA PRO A 70 -8.38 -5.37 18.40
C PRO A 70 -8.29 -3.83 18.41
N ASN A 71 -7.20 -3.32 18.99
CA ASN A 71 -6.90 -1.90 18.96
C ASN A 71 -6.55 -1.49 17.54
N TYR A 72 -7.50 -0.86 16.84
CA TYR A 72 -7.35 -0.38 15.46
C TYR A 72 -6.08 0.44 15.24
N LEU A 73 -5.78 1.39 16.15
CA LEU A 73 -4.61 2.26 16.04
C LEU A 73 -3.30 1.47 16.05
N LEU A 74 -3.22 0.43 16.86
CA LEU A 74 -2.04 -0.39 16.98
C LEU A 74 -1.81 -1.23 15.72
N VAL A 75 -2.86 -1.79 15.14
CA VAL A 75 -2.79 -2.53 13.86
C VAL A 75 -2.34 -1.60 12.73
N VAL A 76 -2.90 -0.40 12.63
CA VAL A 76 -2.52 0.59 11.61
C VAL A 76 -1.07 1.05 11.81
N PHE A 77 -0.67 1.33 13.05
CA PHE A 77 0.70 1.75 13.36
C PHE A 77 1.74 0.70 12.97
N PHE A 78 1.55 -0.55 13.40
CA PHE A 78 2.48 -1.64 13.04
C PHE A 78 2.47 -1.91 11.53
N GLY A 79 1.30 -1.90 10.91
CA GLY A 79 1.17 -2.05 9.47
C GLY A 79 1.96 -0.99 8.70
N LEU A 80 1.79 0.29 9.04
CA LEU A 80 2.50 1.40 8.42
C LEU A 80 4.01 1.35 8.72
N PHE A 81 4.39 1.11 9.96
CA PHE A 81 5.81 1.05 10.35
C PHE A 81 6.57 -0.01 9.58
N PHE A 82 6.04 -1.24 9.52
CA PHE A 82 6.69 -2.33 8.78
C PHE A 82 6.60 -2.13 7.26
N CYS A 83 5.52 -1.54 6.75
CA CYS A 83 5.41 -1.16 5.34
C CYS A 83 6.52 -0.18 4.93
N LEU A 84 6.72 0.88 5.71
CA LEU A 84 7.79 1.86 5.47
C LEU A 84 9.18 1.26 5.64
N LEU A 85 9.39 0.43 6.65
CA LEU A 85 10.66 -0.24 6.90
C LEU A 85 11.08 -1.13 5.73
N PHE A 86 10.18 -1.99 5.27
CA PHE A 86 10.47 -2.90 4.15
C PHE A 86 10.60 -2.16 2.81
N GLY A 87 9.77 -1.14 2.58
CA GLY A 87 9.91 -0.26 1.43
C GLY A 87 11.25 0.48 1.42
N ALA A 88 11.68 0.98 2.58
CA ALA A 88 12.98 1.63 2.73
C ALA A 88 14.14 0.67 2.48
N ILE A 89 14.07 -0.58 2.95
CA ILE A 89 15.09 -1.61 2.68
C ILE A 89 15.20 -1.86 1.17
N ALA A 90 14.07 -2.02 0.48
CA ALA A 90 14.08 -2.21 -0.98
C ALA A 90 14.65 -0.99 -1.71
N GLY A 91 14.28 0.23 -1.28
CA GLY A 91 14.82 1.48 -1.80
C GLY A 91 16.32 1.63 -1.56
N LEU A 92 16.82 1.24 -0.39
CA LEU A 92 18.26 1.22 -0.07
C LEU A 92 19.02 0.24 -0.96
N ILE A 93 18.49 -0.95 -1.21
CA ILE A 93 19.09 -1.94 -2.12
C ILE A 93 19.20 -1.33 -3.52
N TYR A 94 18.11 -0.75 -4.03
CA TYR A 94 18.12 -0.10 -5.35
C TYR A 94 19.14 1.03 -5.41
N SER A 95 19.11 1.94 -4.45
CA SER A 95 20.03 3.10 -4.39
C SER A 95 21.48 2.68 -4.26
N PHE A 96 21.80 1.68 -3.44
CA PHE A 96 23.16 1.17 -3.30
C PHE A 96 23.69 0.61 -4.62
N LEU A 97 22.88 -0.17 -5.34
CA LEU A 97 23.30 -0.76 -6.61
C LEU A 97 23.44 0.29 -7.72
N THR A 98 22.55 1.26 -7.79
CA THR A 98 22.53 2.24 -8.89
C THR A 98 23.42 3.44 -8.64
N VAL A 99 23.46 3.96 -7.42
CA VAL A 99 24.21 5.17 -7.07
C VAL A 99 25.64 4.81 -6.64
N THR A 100 25.81 3.82 -5.74
CA THR A 100 27.15 3.49 -5.21
C THR A 100 27.94 2.60 -6.17
N LEU A 101 27.32 1.56 -6.74
CA LEU A 101 27.97 0.63 -7.66
C LEU A 101 27.83 1.04 -9.13
N HIS A 102 27.15 2.15 -9.42
CA HIS A 102 26.93 2.66 -10.80
C HIS A 102 26.39 1.61 -11.78
N SER A 103 25.60 0.65 -11.27
CA SER A 103 24.98 -0.39 -12.09
C SER A 103 23.87 0.19 -12.98
N ASN A 104 23.55 -0.51 -14.07
CA ASN A 104 22.48 -0.09 -14.98
C ASN A 104 21.13 -0.05 -14.25
N GLN A 105 20.52 1.14 -14.18
CA GLN A 105 19.29 1.43 -13.44
C GLN A 105 18.11 0.56 -13.90
N THR A 106 17.97 0.36 -15.22
CA THR A 106 16.90 -0.46 -15.82
C THR A 106 17.03 -1.92 -15.39
N VAL A 107 18.24 -2.48 -15.47
CA VAL A 107 18.49 -3.88 -15.11
C VAL A 107 18.25 -4.12 -13.63
N VAL A 108 18.77 -3.22 -12.77
CA VAL A 108 18.57 -3.30 -11.32
C VAL A 108 17.10 -3.17 -10.96
N GLY A 109 16.35 -2.24 -11.61
CA GLY A 109 14.93 -2.07 -11.39
C GLY A 109 14.12 -3.31 -11.75
N LEU A 110 14.37 -3.90 -12.94
CA LEU A 110 13.70 -5.14 -13.35
C LEU A 110 14.03 -6.31 -12.42
N ALA A 111 15.29 -6.46 -12.02
CA ALA A 111 15.70 -7.48 -11.06
C ALA A 111 15.00 -7.32 -9.71
N LEU A 112 14.90 -6.08 -9.22
CA LEU A 112 14.18 -5.78 -7.97
C LEU A 112 12.68 -6.08 -8.07
N THR A 113 12.06 -5.86 -9.23
CA THR A 113 10.65 -6.19 -9.46
C THR A 113 10.41 -7.70 -9.38
N ILE A 114 11.25 -8.50 -10.05
CA ILE A 114 11.14 -9.97 -10.03
C ILE A 114 11.42 -10.50 -8.61
N PHE A 115 12.50 -10.00 -7.98
CA PHE A 115 12.86 -10.39 -6.63
C PHE A 115 11.77 -10.01 -5.61
N GLY A 116 11.21 -8.81 -5.71
CA GLY A 116 10.13 -8.34 -4.84
C GLY A 116 8.88 -9.19 -4.92
N GLY A 117 8.48 -9.60 -6.13
CA GLY A 117 7.37 -10.53 -6.32
C GLY A 117 7.61 -11.92 -5.70
N GLY A 118 8.82 -12.47 -5.90
CA GLY A 118 9.22 -13.74 -5.27
C GLY A 118 9.27 -13.66 -3.75
N PHE A 119 9.85 -12.59 -3.21
CA PHE A 119 9.90 -12.31 -1.78
C PHE A 119 8.51 -12.15 -1.16
N ALA A 120 7.62 -11.45 -1.86
CA ALA A 120 6.24 -11.31 -1.44
C ALA A 120 5.52 -12.67 -1.34
N ASN A 121 5.62 -13.50 -2.36
CA ASN A 121 5.03 -14.83 -2.35
C ASN A 121 5.59 -15.69 -1.22
N PHE A 122 6.91 -15.67 -0.99
CA PHE A 122 7.55 -16.41 0.09
C PHE A 122 7.02 -15.99 1.47
N LEU A 123 7.01 -14.69 1.77
CA LEU A 123 6.55 -14.20 3.07
C LEU A 123 5.06 -14.40 3.29
N MET A 124 4.23 -14.23 2.26
CA MET A 124 2.78 -14.44 2.38
C MET A 124 2.40 -15.89 2.71
N ASN A 125 3.25 -16.87 2.36
CA ASN A 125 3.06 -18.26 2.76
C ASN A 125 3.39 -18.53 4.23
N ILE A 126 4.19 -17.67 4.86
CA ILE A 126 4.59 -17.80 6.28
C ILE A 126 3.63 -17.04 7.20
N ILE A 127 3.02 -15.98 6.69
CA ILE A 127 2.11 -15.12 7.46
C ILE A 127 0.78 -15.85 7.71
N ASP A 128 0.29 -15.77 8.96
CA ASP A 128 -1.00 -16.30 9.34
C ASP A 128 -2.14 -15.56 8.64
N GLN A 129 -2.74 -16.21 7.64
CA GLN A 129 -3.80 -15.65 6.80
C GLN A 129 -5.07 -15.32 7.58
N SER A 130 -5.36 -16.05 8.66
CA SER A 130 -6.54 -15.81 9.51
C SER A 130 -6.43 -14.45 10.21
N LYS A 131 -5.29 -14.16 10.81
CA LYS A 131 -4.98 -12.89 11.47
C LYS A 131 -4.93 -11.73 10.49
N LEU A 132 -4.35 -11.96 9.32
CA LEU A 132 -4.29 -10.95 8.25
C LEU A 132 -5.70 -10.60 7.74
N SER A 133 -6.60 -11.58 7.63
CA SER A 133 -8.01 -11.35 7.25
C SER A 133 -8.72 -10.44 8.25
N VAL A 134 -8.55 -10.65 9.56
CA VAL A 134 -9.13 -9.81 10.60
C VAL A 134 -8.54 -8.39 10.54
N ALA A 135 -7.22 -8.27 10.48
CA ALA A 135 -6.54 -6.97 10.35
C ALA A 135 -7.00 -6.20 9.10
N SER A 136 -7.16 -6.89 7.96
CA SER A 136 -7.66 -6.29 6.72
C SER A 136 -9.07 -5.72 6.86
N LYS A 137 -9.96 -6.41 7.56
CA LYS A 137 -11.33 -5.90 7.84
C LYS A 137 -11.30 -4.64 8.70
N LEU A 138 -10.42 -4.60 9.71
CA LEU A 138 -10.25 -3.43 10.57
C LEU A 138 -9.74 -2.23 9.77
N ILE A 139 -8.67 -2.40 8.98
CA ILE A 139 -8.06 -1.32 8.20
C ILE A 139 -9.01 -0.77 7.11
N LYS A 140 -9.88 -1.62 6.58
CA LYS A 140 -10.90 -1.24 5.58
C LYS A 140 -12.19 -0.72 6.21
N ALA A 141 -12.27 -0.62 7.53
CA ALA A 141 -13.47 -0.11 8.19
C ALA A 141 -13.82 1.28 7.67
N LYS A 142 -15.08 1.46 7.32
CA LYS A 142 -15.64 2.74 6.84
C LYS A 142 -15.59 3.79 7.94
N LEU A 143 -15.54 5.05 7.54
CA LEU A 143 -15.73 6.17 8.47
C LEU A 143 -17.14 6.16 9.05
N PRO A 144 -17.33 6.45 10.35
CA PRO A 144 -18.60 6.26 11.05
C PRO A 144 -19.76 7.09 10.51
N PHE A 145 -19.52 8.13 9.70
CA PHE A 145 -20.53 8.96 9.07
C PHE A 145 -20.83 8.61 7.61
N ALA A 146 -20.13 7.62 7.02
CA ALA A 146 -20.33 7.22 5.63
C ALA A 146 -21.76 6.72 5.37
N ASP A 147 -22.30 5.94 6.30
CA ASP A 147 -23.63 5.32 6.17
C ASP A 147 -24.78 6.36 6.18
N SER A 148 -24.58 7.55 6.74
CA SER A 148 -25.60 8.61 6.80
C SER A 148 -25.82 9.32 5.46
N LEU A 149 -24.88 9.20 4.51
CA LEU A 149 -24.89 9.88 3.20
C LEU A 149 -25.32 8.97 2.05
N GLY A 150 -25.80 7.76 2.33
CA GLY A 150 -26.26 6.78 1.34
C GLY A 150 -25.16 6.41 0.34
N VAL A 151 -25.52 6.15 -0.93
CA VAL A 151 -24.60 5.70 -1.98
C VAL A 151 -23.40 6.67 -2.20
N PHE A 152 -23.64 7.97 -2.07
CA PHE A 152 -22.57 8.97 -2.18
C PHE A 152 -21.58 8.86 -1.01
N GLY A 153 -22.07 8.62 0.19
CA GLY A 153 -21.26 8.36 1.37
C GLY A 153 -20.39 7.11 1.21
N ASP A 154 -20.96 6.05 0.68
CA ASP A 154 -20.21 4.80 0.41
C ASP A 154 -19.10 4.97 -0.62
N ILE A 155 -19.32 5.77 -1.66
CA ILE A 155 -18.33 6.02 -2.70
C ILE A 155 -17.20 6.92 -2.20
N VAL A 156 -17.52 8.00 -1.47
CA VAL A 156 -16.52 9.01 -1.07
C VAL A 156 -15.94 8.72 0.31
N PHE A 157 -16.74 8.26 1.27
CA PHE A 157 -16.37 8.07 2.67
C PHE A 157 -16.38 6.60 3.12
N GLY A 158 -16.71 5.68 2.23
CA GLY A 158 -16.74 4.24 2.49
C GLY A 158 -15.35 3.56 2.50
N HIS A 159 -14.27 4.33 2.59
CA HIS A 159 -12.90 3.82 2.55
C HIS A 159 -12.22 3.89 3.91
N GLY A 160 -11.24 3.01 4.13
CA GLY A 160 -10.38 3.08 5.31
C GLY A 160 -9.50 4.34 5.31
N ILE A 161 -9.07 4.77 6.49
CA ILE A 161 -8.29 6.01 6.70
C ILE A 161 -7.01 6.08 5.83
N LEU A 162 -6.43 4.94 5.49
CA LEU A 162 -5.22 4.86 4.66
C LEU A 162 -5.43 5.40 3.23
N VAL A 163 -6.65 5.30 2.68
CA VAL A 163 -6.97 5.86 1.36
C VAL A 163 -6.88 7.38 1.38
N TYR A 164 -7.41 8.02 2.41
CA TYR A 164 -7.36 9.50 2.54
C TYR A 164 -5.94 9.98 2.84
N LEU A 165 -5.20 9.24 3.66
CA LEU A 165 -3.79 9.53 3.91
C LEU A 165 -2.98 9.47 2.60
N ALA A 166 -3.22 8.46 1.77
CA ALA A 166 -2.55 8.32 0.48
C ALA A 166 -2.91 9.45 -0.50
N LEU A 167 -4.19 9.85 -0.57
CA LEU A 167 -4.61 11.01 -1.35
C LEU A 167 -3.96 12.31 -0.85
N GLY A 168 -3.88 12.50 0.47
CA GLY A 168 -3.18 13.64 1.08
C GLY A 168 -1.70 13.69 0.71
N ILE A 169 -1.01 12.55 0.74
CA ILE A 169 0.40 12.44 0.30
C ILE A 169 0.54 12.78 -1.18
N ALA A 170 -0.36 12.27 -2.04
CA ALA A 170 -0.32 12.57 -3.47
C ALA A 170 -0.52 14.06 -3.76
N ILE A 171 -1.45 14.72 -3.07
CA ILE A 171 -1.69 16.16 -3.18
C ILE A 171 -0.46 16.94 -2.69
N ALA A 172 0.11 16.59 -1.55
CA ALA A 172 1.30 17.22 -1.01
C ALA A 172 2.49 17.10 -1.98
N ALA A 173 2.72 15.89 -2.53
CA ALA A 173 3.74 15.64 -3.54
C ALA A 173 3.51 16.48 -4.80
N PHE A 174 2.27 16.58 -5.28
CA PHE A 174 1.93 17.42 -6.43
C PHE A 174 2.27 18.90 -6.20
N ILE A 175 1.95 19.43 -5.01
CA ILE A 175 2.27 20.82 -4.65
C ILE A 175 3.79 21.04 -4.64
N VAL A 176 4.53 20.14 -3.98
CA VAL A 176 6.00 20.21 -3.92
C VAL A 176 6.62 20.12 -5.31
N LEU A 177 6.18 19.18 -6.14
CA LEU A 177 6.69 18.98 -7.50
C LEU A 177 6.39 20.16 -8.44
N LYS A 178 5.31 20.91 -8.18
CA LYS A 178 4.95 22.11 -8.96
C LYS A 178 5.77 23.33 -8.54
N THR A 179 6.21 23.38 -7.28
CA THR A 179 6.94 24.54 -6.72
C THR A 179 8.46 24.38 -6.80
N THR A 180 8.95 23.20 -7.11
CA THR A 180 10.38 22.86 -7.26
C THR A 180 10.72 22.54 -8.70
#